data_fb70775c826d701496c19c1907c65489
#
_entry.id   fb70775c826d701496c19c1907c65489
#
_cell.length_a   1.000
_cell.length_b   1.000
_cell.length_c   1.000
_cell.angle_alpha   90.00
_cell.angle_beta   90.00
_cell.angle_gamma   90.00
#
_symmetry.space_group_name_H-M   'P 1'
#
loop_
_entity.id
_entity.type
_entity.pdbx_description
1 polymer ?
#
loop_
_entity_poly.entity_id
_entity_poly.type
_entity_poly.pdbx_seq_one_letter_code
_entity_poly.pdbx_strand_id
1 'polypeptide(L)'
;MIVEQQYIDLFSQTEAMICKHSAEVLNAPRAAAFADFERLGFPTRKREKYKYTDVSKYFEPDYGLNLNRLAIPVNPYEVFKCDVPNMSTALYFVVNDAFYNRALPKVNLPEGVIFGSLKEVAGQHPELVKKYYGQLADTSKDGVTAFNTAFAQDGVVFYVPKNVVVEKPIQLVNILRADVNFMVNRRVLIILEDGAQARLLICDHAMDNVNFLATQVIEVFAGENTVFDMYELEETHTSTVRISNLYVKQEANSNVLLNGMTLHNGTTRNTTEVLLAGEGAEINLCGMAIADKNQHVDNHTSIDHAVPNCTSNELFKYVLDDQSVGAFAGLVLVRPDAQHTNSQQTNRNLCATRDARMYTQPQLEIYADDVKCSHGATVGQLDEGALFYMRSRGIAEKEARLLLMFAFVNEVIDTIRLEALKDRLHLLVEKRFRGELNRCQGCAICK
;
A
#
# COMPACT_ATOMS: atom_id res chain seq x y z
N MET A 1 18.91 13.20 21.60
CA MET A 1 18.25 11.95 21.98
C MET A 1 18.16 11.10 20.74
N ILE A 2 18.44 9.83 20.80
CA ILE A 2 18.22 8.93 19.66
C ILE A 2 16.71 8.83 19.48
N VAL A 3 16.20 8.95 18.27
CA VAL A 3 14.75 9.02 17.96
C VAL A 3 13.99 7.83 18.54
N GLU A 4 14.60 6.65 18.53
CA GLU A 4 14.03 5.42 19.05
C GLU A 4 13.74 5.47 20.54
N GLN A 5 14.54 6.24 21.33
CA GLN A 5 14.44 6.23 22.79
C GLN A 5 13.08 6.66 23.29
N GLN A 6 12.44 7.64 22.67
CA GLN A 6 11.09 8.07 23.07
C GLN A 6 10.06 6.94 22.92
N TYR A 7 10.19 6.08 21.91
CA TYR A 7 9.27 4.95 21.67
C TYR A 7 9.61 3.74 22.53
N ILE A 8 10.89 3.53 22.84
CA ILE A 8 11.35 2.50 23.78
C ILE A 8 10.79 2.80 25.18
N ASP A 9 10.95 4.05 25.63
CA ASP A 9 10.41 4.49 26.93
C ASP A 9 8.88 4.41 26.96
N LEU A 10 8.21 4.84 25.88
CA LEU A 10 6.76 4.78 25.74
C LEU A 10 6.25 3.33 25.82
N PHE A 11 6.85 2.42 25.08
CA PHE A 11 6.44 1.01 25.08
C PHE A 11 6.62 0.40 26.47
N SER A 12 7.78 0.59 27.09
CA SER A 12 8.08 0.06 28.43
C SER A 12 7.08 0.54 29.50
N GLN A 13 6.57 1.78 29.35
CA GLN A 13 5.57 2.35 30.27
C GLN A 13 4.13 1.92 29.95
N THR A 14 3.84 1.54 28.70
CA THR A 14 2.46 1.33 28.22
C THR A 14 2.17 -0.07 27.70
N GLU A 15 3.11 -1.00 27.73
CA GLU A 15 2.94 -2.37 27.23
C GLU A 15 1.68 -3.05 27.80
N ALA A 16 1.46 -2.97 29.09
CA ALA A 16 0.28 -3.55 29.74
C ALA A 16 -1.03 -2.95 29.20
N MET A 17 -1.04 -1.65 28.89
CA MET A 17 -2.18 -0.96 28.29
C MET A 17 -2.38 -1.39 26.84
N ILE A 18 -1.32 -1.48 26.05
CA ILE A 18 -1.35 -1.96 24.66
C ILE A 18 -1.93 -3.38 24.64
N CYS A 19 -1.41 -4.28 25.46
CA CYS A 19 -1.86 -5.66 25.55
C CYS A 19 -3.32 -5.80 26.01
N LYS A 20 -3.75 -4.99 26.97
CA LYS A 20 -5.14 -4.96 27.47
C LYS A 20 -6.15 -4.63 26.36
N HIS A 21 -5.79 -3.77 25.43
CA HIS A 21 -6.65 -3.30 24.35
C HIS A 21 -6.43 -4.04 23.02
N SER A 22 -5.78 -5.19 23.06
CA SER A 22 -5.52 -6.07 21.92
C SER A 22 -6.02 -7.50 22.20
N ALA A 23 -5.68 -8.47 21.35
CA ALA A 23 -5.97 -9.88 21.56
C ALA A 23 -4.70 -10.66 21.93
N GLU A 24 -4.85 -11.80 22.65
CA GLU A 24 -3.73 -12.61 23.11
C GLU A 24 -2.81 -13.06 21.94
N VAL A 25 -3.39 -13.49 20.84
CA VAL A 25 -2.65 -13.91 19.65
C VAL A 25 -1.80 -12.78 19.07
N LEU A 26 -2.31 -11.53 19.11
CA LEU A 26 -1.57 -10.36 18.65
C LEU A 26 -0.49 -9.92 19.64
N ASN A 27 -0.69 -10.21 20.93
CA ASN A 27 0.27 -9.90 21.97
C ASN A 27 1.46 -10.87 21.98
N ALA A 28 1.26 -12.12 21.58
CA ALA A 28 2.29 -13.16 21.62
C ALA A 28 3.63 -12.77 20.92
N PRO A 29 3.66 -12.18 19.70
CA PRO A 29 4.90 -11.78 19.06
C PRO A 29 5.46 -10.43 19.55
N ARG A 30 4.74 -9.69 20.40
CA ARG A 30 5.02 -8.29 20.72
C ARG A 30 6.35 -8.07 21.40
N ALA A 31 6.69 -8.88 22.41
CA ALA A 31 7.96 -8.77 23.11
C ALA A 31 9.17 -9.04 22.21
N ALA A 32 9.08 -10.05 21.34
CA ALA A 32 10.14 -10.34 20.37
C ALA A 32 10.27 -9.22 19.33
N ALA A 33 9.15 -8.70 18.84
CA ALA A 33 9.14 -7.57 17.90
C ALA A 33 9.72 -6.30 18.53
N PHE A 34 9.43 -6.05 19.79
CA PHE A 34 10.01 -4.92 20.50
C PHE A 34 11.52 -5.05 20.67
N ALA A 35 12.02 -6.23 21.04
CA ALA A 35 13.46 -6.49 21.11
C ALA A 35 14.15 -6.33 19.75
N ASP A 36 13.48 -6.74 18.67
CA ASP A 36 13.97 -6.49 17.30
C ASP A 36 14.01 -5.00 16.99
N PHE A 37 12.99 -4.24 17.39
CA PHE A 37 12.98 -2.79 17.22
C PHE A 37 14.09 -2.10 18.00
N GLU A 38 14.36 -2.49 19.27
CA GLU A 38 15.48 -1.97 20.05
C GLU A 38 16.82 -2.21 19.36
N ARG A 39 16.99 -3.38 18.75
CA ARG A 39 18.22 -3.77 18.02
C ARG A 39 18.36 -3.07 16.68
N LEU A 40 17.28 -2.92 15.90
CA LEU A 40 17.30 -2.43 14.53
C LEU A 40 17.16 -0.91 14.44
N GLY A 41 16.35 -0.30 15.29
CA GLY A 41 15.95 1.09 15.20
C GLY A 41 15.15 1.41 13.94
N PHE A 42 14.82 2.68 13.75
CA PHE A 42 14.24 3.14 12.50
C PHE A 42 15.29 3.19 11.38
N PRO A 43 14.95 2.74 10.16
CA PRO A 43 15.90 2.72 9.08
C PRO A 43 16.26 4.13 8.60
N THR A 44 17.56 4.33 8.39
CA THR A 44 18.14 5.54 7.83
C THR A 44 18.67 5.28 6.42
N ARG A 45 19.08 6.32 5.70
CA ARG A 45 19.72 6.21 4.38
C ARG A 45 21.00 5.37 4.35
N LYS A 46 21.55 4.97 5.49
CA LYS A 46 22.71 4.07 5.58
C LYS A 46 22.36 2.63 5.19
N ARG A 47 21.07 2.25 5.27
CA ARG A 47 20.60 0.95 4.80
C ARG A 47 20.25 1.05 3.32
N GLU A 48 20.79 0.15 2.47
CA GLU A 48 20.58 0.18 1.02
C GLU A 48 19.10 0.24 0.64
N LYS A 49 18.26 -0.57 1.28
CA LYS A 49 16.80 -0.60 1.10
C LYS A 49 16.11 0.77 1.36
N TYR A 50 16.74 1.67 2.11
CA TYR A 50 16.22 2.99 2.51
C TYR A 50 17.06 4.17 2.00
N LYS A 51 17.95 3.93 1.05
CA LYS A 51 18.92 4.90 0.52
C LYS A 51 18.28 6.23 0.09
N TYR A 52 17.07 6.19 -0.43
CA TYR A 52 16.37 7.37 -0.94
C TYR A 52 15.41 7.99 0.06
N THR A 53 15.08 7.30 1.15
CA THR A 53 14.14 7.77 2.17
C THR A 53 14.71 7.56 3.57
N ASP A 54 15.02 8.64 4.27
CA ASP A 54 15.38 8.60 5.67
C ASP A 54 14.11 8.50 6.52
N VAL A 55 13.77 7.28 6.92
CA VAL A 55 12.54 7.01 7.66
C VAL A 55 12.63 7.53 9.08
N SER A 56 13.81 7.47 9.73
CA SER A 56 13.98 7.85 11.13
C SER A 56 13.53 9.28 11.42
N LYS A 57 13.79 10.21 10.50
CA LYS A 57 13.42 11.64 10.66
C LYS A 57 11.92 11.88 10.81
N TYR A 58 11.09 10.99 10.25
CA TYR A 58 9.63 11.13 10.33
C TYR A 58 9.06 10.72 11.69
N PHE A 59 9.86 10.03 12.50
CA PHE A 59 9.52 9.67 13.88
C PHE A 59 10.04 10.66 14.93
N GLU A 60 10.80 11.70 14.52
CA GLU A 60 11.31 12.73 15.44
C GLU A 60 10.20 13.59 16.07
N PRO A 61 9.13 14.00 15.35
CA PRO A 61 8.07 14.78 15.96
C PRO A 61 7.34 14.01 17.06
N ASP A 62 6.82 14.76 18.03
CA ASP A 62 5.92 14.22 19.04
C ASP A 62 4.54 13.97 18.42
N TYR A 63 4.09 12.71 18.47
CA TYR A 63 2.80 12.29 17.96
C TYR A 63 1.93 11.75 19.08
N GLY A 64 0.66 12.13 19.09
CA GLY A 64 -0.37 11.44 19.86
C GLY A 64 -0.61 10.03 19.36
N LEU A 65 -0.86 9.10 20.28
CA LEU A 65 -1.27 7.72 19.99
C LEU A 65 -2.52 7.38 20.82
N ASN A 66 -3.46 6.66 20.19
CA ASN A 66 -4.67 6.23 20.90
C ASN A 66 -4.50 4.85 21.56
N LEU A 67 -3.55 4.73 22.49
CA LEU A 67 -3.26 3.45 23.16
C LEU A 67 -4.40 2.97 24.06
N ASN A 68 -5.21 3.90 24.59
CA ASN A 68 -6.40 3.61 25.39
C ASN A 68 -7.63 3.24 24.56
N ARG A 69 -7.53 3.29 23.22
CA ARG A 69 -8.63 2.99 22.29
C ARG A 69 -9.88 3.84 22.56
N LEU A 70 -9.68 5.12 22.84
CA LEU A 70 -10.77 6.07 23.00
C LEU A 70 -11.57 6.17 21.70
N ALA A 71 -12.88 6.23 21.84
CA ALA A 71 -13.78 6.36 20.71
C ALA A 71 -13.59 7.72 20.01
N ILE A 72 -13.27 7.70 18.74
CA ILE A 72 -13.21 8.91 17.91
C ILE A 72 -14.63 9.29 17.51
N PRO A 73 -15.09 10.53 17.78
CA PRO A 73 -16.46 10.96 17.55
C PRO A 73 -16.69 11.26 16.05
N VAL A 74 -16.66 10.23 15.22
CA VAL A 74 -16.96 10.31 13.78
C VAL A 74 -17.82 9.14 13.38
N ASN A 75 -18.85 9.39 12.56
CA ASN A 75 -19.53 8.36 11.80
C ASN A 75 -19.05 8.43 10.34
N PRO A 76 -18.12 7.54 9.93
CA PRO A 76 -17.56 7.61 8.61
C PRO A 76 -18.61 7.38 7.50
N TYR A 77 -19.67 6.62 7.75
CA TYR A 77 -20.74 6.40 6.77
C TYR A 77 -21.59 7.66 6.48
N GLU A 78 -21.63 8.60 7.40
CA GLU A 78 -22.33 9.89 7.20
C GLU A 78 -21.45 10.93 6.52
N VAL A 79 -20.17 10.89 6.82
CA VAL A 79 -19.20 11.92 6.44
C VAL A 79 -18.52 11.58 5.11
N PHE A 80 -18.19 10.31 4.90
CA PHE A 80 -17.48 9.85 3.72
C PHE A 80 -18.45 9.37 2.65
N LYS A 81 -18.50 10.10 1.55
CA LYS A 81 -19.17 9.67 0.32
C LYS A 81 -18.09 9.31 -0.70
N CYS A 82 -17.71 8.04 -0.74
CA CYS A 82 -16.89 7.58 -1.83
C CYS A 82 -17.71 7.59 -3.12
N ASP A 83 -17.37 8.51 -3.99
CA ASP A 83 -18.00 8.68 -5.30
C ASP A 83 -17.31 7.81 -6.34
N VAL A 84 -17.27 6.49 -6.15
CA VAL A 84 -17.05 5.59 -7.29
C VAL A 84 -18.42 5.29 -7.87
N PRO A 85 -18.86 6.02 -8.91
CA PRO A 85 -20.19 5.83 -9.51
C PRO A 85 -20.30 4.38 -9.99
N ASN A 86 -21.44 3.75 -9.76
CA ASN A 86 -21.74 2.39 -10.22
C ASN A 86 -20.89 1.26 -9.63
N MET A 87 -19.98 1.52 -8.69
CA MET A 87 -19.27 0.46 -7.99
C MET A 87 -20.09 0.01 -6.78
N SER A 88 -20.85 -1.07 -6.95
CA SER A 88 -21.51 -1.73 -5.82
C SER A 88 -20.46 -2.46 -5.00
N THR A 89 -19.95 -1.84 -3.93
CA THR A 89 -18.97 -2.45 -3.02
C THR A 89 -19.56 -2.76 -1.67
N ALA A 90 -18.90 -3.70 -0.95
CA ALA A 90 -19.08 -3.82 0.49
C ALA A 90 -18.11 -2.82 1.15
N LEU A 91 -18.67 -1.71 1.66
CA LEU A 91 -17.90 -0.59 2.18
C LEU A 91 -17.65 -0.71 3.68
N TYR A 92 -16.39 -0.68 4.08
CA TYR A 92 -15.91 -0.73 5.47
C TYR A 92 -14.93 0.39 5.76
N PHE A 93 -14.79 0.74 7.04
CA PHE A 93 -13.91 1.82 7.47
C PHE A 93 -12.95 1.39 8.56
N VAL A 94 -11.75 1.96 8.49
CA VAL A 94 -10.79 2.05 9.59
C VAL A 94 -10.64 3.53 9.92
N VAL A 95 -10.89 3.91 11.16
CA VAL A 95 -10.64 5.27 11.66
C VAL A 95 -9.35 5.25 12.45
N ASN A 96 -8.36 5.97 11.95
CA ASN A 96 -6.96 5.89 12.38
C ASN A 96 -6.40 4.46 12.21
N ASP A 97 -6.39 3.66 13.29
CA ASP A 97 -5.93 2.28 13.30
C ASP A 97 -6.95 1.32 13.93
N ALA A 98 -8.20 1.77 14.09
CA ALA A 98 -9.29 0.98 14.64
C ALA A 98 -10.34 0.65 13.58
N PHE A 99 -10.70 -0.62 13.45
CA PHE A 99 -11.81 -1.02 12.60
C PHE A 99 -13.12 -0.44 13.13
N TYR A 100 -13.92 0.18 12.24
CA TYR A 100 -15.17 0.81 12.62
C TYR A 100 -16.33 -0.20 12.57
N ASN A 101 -16.74 -0.68 13.71
CA ASN A 101 -17.76 -1.74 13.84
C ASN A 101 -19.17 -1.26 14.27
N ARG A 102 -19.38 0.06 14.50
CA ARG A 102 -20.64 0.61 15.06
C ARG A 102 -21.79 0.61 14.07
N ALA A 103 -21.53 0.61 12.76
CA ALA A 103 -22.52 0.56 11.71
C ALA A 103 -21.95 -0.21 10.52
N LEU A 104 -22.02 -1.52 10.56
CA LEU A 104 -21.54 -2.35 9.46
C LEU A 104 -22.51 -2.31 8.27
N PRO A 105 -22.02 -2.38 7.03
CA PRO A 105 -22.86 -2.43 5.86
C PRO A 105 -23.75 -3.68 5.91
N LYS A 106 -25.02 -3.54 5.52
CA LYS A 106 -25.93 -4.68 5.33
C LYS A 106 -25.58 -5.43 4.04
N VAL A 107 -24.41 -6.01 4.00
CA VAL A 107 -23.92 -6.84 2.89
C VAL A 107 -23.81 -8.27 3.38
N ASN A 108 -24.50 -9.16 2.71
CA ASN A 108 -24.30 -10.58 2.93
C ASN A 108 -23.02 -11.00 2.20
N LEU A 109 -21.94 -11.19 2.93
CA LEU A 109 -20.76 -11.88 2.42
C LEU A 109 -21.12 -13.37 2.23
N PRO A 110 -20.46 -14.07 1.28
CA PRO A 110 -20.60 -15.51 1.15
C PRO A 110 -20.34 -16.25 2.47
N GLU A 111 -20.92 -17.43 2.64
CA GLU A 111 -20.77 -18.22 3.86
C GLU A 111 -19.29 -18.50 4.17
N GLY A 112 -18.90 -18.32 5.42
CA GLY A 112 -17.55 -18.53 5.91
C GLY A 112 -16.56 -17.39 5.62
N VAL A 113 -16.92 -16.39 4.80
CA VAL A 113 -16.08 -15.21 4.57
C VAL A 113 -16.09 -14.31 5.80
N ILE A 114 -14.91 -13.92 6.25
CA ILE A 114 -14.73 -13.01 7.39
C ILE A 114 -14.08 -11.71 6.87
N PHE A 115 -14.72 -10.56 7.15
CA PHE A 115 -14.12 -9.25 6.98
C PHE A 115 -14.44 -8.40 8.21
N GLY A 116 -13.43 -8.04 8.99
CA GLY A 116 -13.67 -7.36 10.25
C GLY A 116 -12.42 -6.96 11.02
N SER A 117 -12.63 -6.57 12.28
CA SER A 117 -11.55 -6.21 13.21
C SER A 117 -10.61 -7.39 13.45
N LEU A 118 -9.33 -7.16 13.26
CA LEU A 118 -8.27 -8.16 13.53
C LEU A 118 -8.30 -8.60 14.99
N LYS A 119 -8.51 -7.67 15.91
CA LYS A 119 -8.63 -7.95 17.35
C LYS A 119 -9.83 -8.85 17.66
N GLU A 120 -11.01 -8.53 17.12
CA GLU A 120 -12.23 -9.30 17.36
C GLU A 120 -12.13 -10.70 16.77
N VAL A 121 -11.64 -10.80 15.53
CA VAL A 121 -11.44 -12.10 14.85
C VAL A 121 -10.37 -12.93 15.57
N ALA A 122 -9.29 -12.34 16.05
CA ALA A 122 -8.27 -13.03 16.86
C ALA A 122 -8.83 -13.59 18.17
N GLY A 123 -9.84 -12.92 18.77
CA GLY A 123 -10.54 -13.42 19.93
C GLY A 123 -11.54 -14.55 19.64
N GLN A 124 -12.23 -14.49 18.46
CA GLN A 124 -13.24 -15.48 18.06
C GLN A 124 -12.64 -16.68 17.36
N HIS A 125 -11.59 -16.50 16.59
CA HIS A 125 -10.91 -17.52 15.78
C HIS A 125 -9.38 -17.50 16.02
N PRO A 126 -8.92 -17.73 17.26
CA PRO A 126 -7.49 -17.55 17.61
C PRO A 126 -6.57 -18.46 16.79
N GLU A 127 -6.96 -19.68 16.51
CA GLU A 127 -6.14 -20.63 15.73
C GLU A 127 -5.98 -20.20 14.27
N LEU A 128 -7.01 -19.58 13.67
CA LEU A 128 -6.91 -19.01 12.31
C LEU A 128 -5.88 -17.88 12.29
N VAL A 129 -6.01 -16.91 13.18
CA VAL A 129 -5.11 -15.74 13.20
C VAL A 129 -3.69 -16.17 13.56
N LYS A 130 -3.51 -17.05 14.55
CA LYS A 130 -2.21 -17.58 14.98
C LYS A 130 -1.44 -18.27 13.84
N LYS A 131 -2.15 -18.95 12.95
CA LYS A 131 -1.55 -19.67 11.80
C LYS A 131 -0.88 -18.73 10.82
N TYR A 132 -1.38 -17.48 10.66
CA TYR A 132 -0.96 -16.59 9.60
C TYR A 132 -0.33 -15.28 10.07
N TYR A 133 -0.76 -14.73 11.21
CA TYR A 133 -0.30 -13.44 11.71
C TYR A 133 1.19 -13.44 12.03
N GLY A 134 1.93 -12.51 11.41
CA GLY A 134 3.37 -12.36 11.60
C GLY A 134 4.22 -13.43 10.92
N GLN A 135 3.64 -14.26 10.03
CA GLN A 135 4.38 -15.33 9.36
C GLN A 135 5.19 -14.83 8.16
N LEU A 136 4.78 -13.74 7.54
CA LEU A 136 5.51 -13.12 6.42
C LEU A 136 6.25 -11.86 6.87
N ALA A 137 5.68 -11.12 7.79
CA ALA A 137 6.22 -9.87 8.32
C ALA A 137 7.32 -10.14 9.37
N ASP A 138 8.51 -10.54 8.91
CA ASP A 138 9.66 -10.85 9.74
C ASP A 138 10.23 -9.60 10.42
N THR A 139 9.95 -9.46 11.72
CA THR A 139 10.37 -8.31 12.53
C THR A 139 11.89 -8.19 12.67
N SER A 140 12.60 -9.30 12.53
CA SER A 140 14.07 -9.34 12.66
C SER A 140 14.81 -8.63 11.51
N LYS A 141 14.12 -8.34 10.40
CA LYS A 141 14.69 -7.75 9.18
C LYS A 141 14.43 -6.25 9.02
N ASP A 142 13.31 -5.76 9.56
CA ASP A 142 12.87 -4.38 9.34
C ASP A 142 12.35 -3.72 10.60
N GLY A 143 12.96 -2.57 10.97
CA GLY A 143 12.63 -1.86 12.20
C GLY A 143 11.23 -1.22 12.20
N VAL A 144 10.67 -0.86 11.02
CA VAL A 144 9.30 -0.35 10.93
C VAL A 144 8.29 -1.47 11.13
N THR A 145 8.54 -2.65 10.55
CA THR A 145 7.72 -3.84 10.77
C THR A 145 7.75 -4.27 12.23
N ALA A 146 8.94 -4.23 12.86
CA ALA A 146 9.11 -4.53 14.27
C ALA A 146 8.34 -3.53 15.15
N PHE A 147 8.48 -2.23 14.87
CA PHE A 147 7.74 -1.16 15.56
C PHE A 147 6.23 -1.34 15.41
N ASN A 148 5.73 -1.54 14.16
CA ASN A 148 4.31 -1.75 13.90
C ASN A 148 3.78 -2.96 14.69
N THR A 149 4.49 -4.09 14.70
CA THR A 149 4.09 -5.29 15.44
C THR A 149 4.08 -5.05 16.96
N ALA A 150 5.00 -4.24 17.47
CA ALA A 150 5.03 -3.87 18.89
C ALA A 150 3.86 -2.98 19.31
N PHE A 151 3.40 -2.06 18.46
CA PHE A 151 2.40 -1.05 18.81
C PHE A 151 0.99 -1.32 18.26
N ALA A 152 0.81 -2.13 17.21
CA ALA A 152 -0.50 -2.41 16.65
C ALA A 152 -1.40 -3.15 17.65
N GLN A 153 -2.63 -2.64 17.86
CA GLN A 153 -3.59 -3.20 18.80
C GLN A 153 -4.81 -3.79 18.11
N ASP A 154 -5.07 -3.34 16.88
CA ASP A 154 -6.17 -3.79 16.02
C ASP A 154 -5.74 -3.68 14.54
N GLY A 155 -6.65 -3.95 13.65
CA GLY A 155 -6.46 -3.89 12.21
C GLY A 155 -7.62 -4.55 11.50
N VAL A 156 -7.35 -5.15 10.34
CA VAL A 156 -8.36 -5.79 9.51
C VAL A 156 -7.96 -7.23 9.20
N VAL A 157 -8.91 -8.15 9.28
CA VAL A 157 -8.81 -9.50 8.69
C VAL A 157 -9.75 -9.60 7.52
N PHE A 158 -9.24 -10.13 6.42
CA PHE A 158 -10.01 -10.60 5.28
C PHE A 158 -9.69 -12.08 5.03
N TYR A 159 -10.63 -12.95 5.36
CA TYR A 159 -10.51 -14.40 5.18
C TYR A 159 -11.55 -14.88 4.18
N VAL A 160 -11.12 -15.61 3.17
CA VAL A 160 -11.97 -16.24 2.16
C VAL A 160 -11.72 -17.73 2.18
N PRO A 161 -12.73 -18.56 2.53
CA PRO A 161 -12.58 -20.00 2.60
C PRO A 161 -12.36 -20.65 1.23
N LYS A 162 -11.96 -21.91 1.25
CA LYS A 162 -11.68 -22.72 0.06
C LYS A 162 -12.82 -22.71 -0.95
N ASN A 163 -12.48 -22.46 -2.24
CA ASN A 163 -13.40 -22.44 -3.37
C ASN A 163 -14.55 -21.40 -3.27
N VAL A 164 -14.44 -20.41 -2.40
CA VAL A 164 -15.43 -19.35 -2.29
C VAL A 164 -15.04 -18.16 -3.19
N VAL A 165 -16.04 -17.66 -3.93
CA VAL A 165 -15.89 -16.46 -4.78
C VAL A 165 -16.63 -15.30 -4.12
N VAL A 166 -15.89 -14.25 -3.80
CA VAL A 166 -16.45 -12.97 -3.33
C VAL A 166 -16.68 -12.07 -4.55
N GLU A 167 -17.85 -12.21 -5.17
CA GLU A 167 -18.18 -11.50 -6.42
C GLU A 167 -18.15 -9.97 -6.25
N LYS A 168 -18.74 -9.51 -5.13
CA LYS A 168 -18.82 -8.10 -4.82
C LYS A 168 -17.50 -7.59 -4.24
N PRO A 169 -16.81 -6.63 -4.89
CA PRO A 169 -15.56 -6.10 -4.34
C PRO A 169 -15.75 -5.52 -2.93
N ILE A 170 -14.79 -5.75 -2.08
CA ILE A 170 -14.73 -5.11 -0.76
C ILE A 170 -13.96 -3.81 -0.89
N GLN A 171 -14.49 -2.75 -0.28
CA GLN A 171 -13.81 -1.46 -0.19
C GLN A 171 -13.54 -1.13 1.28
N LEU A 172 -12.27 -0.97 1.61
CA LEU A 172 -11.78 -0.53 2.90
C LEU A 172 -11.30 0.91 2.80
N VAL A 173 -11.92 1.80 3.56
CA VAL A 173 -11.52 3.21 3.59
C VAL A 173 -10.86 3.50 4.91
N ASN A 174 -9.59 3.84 4.85
CA ASN A 174 -8.79 4.31 5.96
C ASN A 174 -8.94 5.82 6.09
N ILE A 175 -9.38 6.30 7.24
CA ILE A 175 -9.56 7.72 7.53
C ILE A 175 -8.62 8.11 8.65
N LEU A 176 -7.74 9.07 8.40
CA LEU A 176 -6.92 9.73 9.41
C LEU A 176 -7.67 10.93 9.96
N ARG A 177 -7.88 10.95 11.28
CA ARG A 177 -8.57 12.02 11.98
C ARG A 177 -7.96 12.32 13.34
N ALA A 178 -7.55 13.57 13.56
CA ALA A 178 -7.05 14.06 14.83
C ALA A 178 -7.05 15.61 14.85
N ASP A 179 -7.01 16.18 16.04
CA ASP A 179 -6.86 17.62 16.31
C ASP A 179 -5.42 18.00 16.72
N VAL A 180 -4.54 17.00 16.81
CA VAL A 180 -3.11 17.14 17.10
C VAL A 180 -2.31 16.26 16.13
N ASN A 181 -0.99 16.44 16.05
CA ASN A 181 -0.13 15.51 15.31
C ASN A 181 -0.36 14.08 15.82
N PHE A 182 -0.58 13.15 14.92
CA PHE A 182 -1.08 11.84 15.32
C PHE A 182 -0.39 10.71 14.54
N MET A 183 -0.07 9.63 15.28
CA MET A 183 0.49 8.41 14.70
C MET A 183 -0.52 7.26 14.77
N VAL A 184 -0.55 6.47 13.69
CA VAL A 184 -1.37 5.26 13.59
C VAL A 184 -0.52 4.07 13.18
N ASN A 185 -0.84 2.89 13.73
CA ASN A 185 -0.16 1.64 13.42
C ASN A 185 -1.19 0.62 12.90
N ARG A 186 -1.33 0.55 11.57
CA ARG A 186 -2.31 -0.30 10.90
C ARG A 186 -1.77 -1.69 10.62
N ARG A 187 -2.61 -2.70 10.79
CA ARG A 187 -2.32 -4.08 10.45
C ARG A 187 -3.42 -4.66 9.59
N VAL A 188 -3.06 -5.37 8.52
CA VAL A 188 -4.03 -6.03 7.64
C VAL A 188 -3.56 -7.46 7.39
N LEU A 189 -4.45 -8.42 7.61
CA LEU A 189 -4.21 -9.84 7.36
C LEU A 189 -5.21 -10.35 6.33
N ILE A 190 -4.71 -10.79 5.17
CA ILE A 190 -5.52 -11.26 4.05
C ILE A 190 -5.19 -12.72 3.80
N ILE A 191 -6.20 -13.58 3.86
CA ILE A 191 -6.06 -15.04 3.70
C ILE A 191 -7.08 -15.50 2.67
N LEU A 192 -6.59 -16.00 1.55
CA LEU A 192 -7.39 -16.67 0.54
C LEU A 192 -6.99 -18.15 0.53
N GLU A 193 -7.90 -19.02 0.93
CA GLU A 193 -7.66 -20.45 0.84
C GLU A 193 -7.77 -20.95 -0.61
N ASP A 194 -7.37 -22.20 -0.88
CA ASP A 194 -7.29 -22.76 -2.22
C ASP A 194 -8.59 -22.55 -3.02
N GLY A 195 -8.44 -22.08 -4.27
CA GLY A 195 -9.55 -21.80 -5.17
C GLY A 195 -10.39 -20.58 -4.81
N ALA A 196 -10.04 -19.83 -3.76
CA ALA A 196 -10.74 -18.62 -3.38
C ALA A 196 -10.52 -17.49 -4.38
N GLN A 197 -11.54 -16.63 -4.58
CA GLN A 197 -11.45 -15.47 -5.44
C GLN A 197 -12.01 -14.21 -4.75
N ALA A 198 -11.30 -13.11 -4.78
CA ALA A 198 -11.74 -11.86 -4.16
C ALA A 198 -11.07 -10.63 -4.78
N ARG A 199 -11.69 -9.46 -4.53
CA ARG A 199 -11.16 -8.16 -4.89
C ARG A 199 -11.27 -7.22 -3.72
N LEU A 200 -10.18 -6.49 -3.44
CA LEU A 200 -10.10 -5.53 -2.34
C LEU A 200 -9.61 -4.19 -2.87
N LEU A 201 -10.33 -3.12 -2.55
CA LEU A 201 -9.87 -1.74 -2.75
C LEU A 201 -9.61 -1.10 -1.39
N ILE A 202 -8.40 -0.63 -1.16
CA ILE A 202 -8.01 0.13 0.03
C ILE A 202 -7.83 1.59 -0.38
N CYS A 203 -8.52 2.51 0.28
CA CYS A 203 -8.40 3.95 0.05
C CYS A 203 -7.89 4.63 1.31
N ASP A 204 -6.86 5.47 1.18
CA ASP A 204 -6.31 6.26 2.28
C ASP A 204 -6.69 7.74 2.14
N HIS A 205 -7.31 8.29 3.20
CA HIS A 205 -7.70 9.70 3.27
C HIS A 205 -7.27 10.32 4.59
N ALA A 206 -6.95 11.61 4.58
CA ALA A 206 -6.72 12.43 5.77
C ALA A 206 -7.76 13.55 5.81
N MET A 207 -8.45 13.69 6.96
CA MET A 207 -9.54 14.65 7.12
C MET A 207 -9.08 15.97 7.74
N ASP A 208 -8.13 15.91 8.64
CA ASP A 208 -7.69 17.06 9.41
C ASP A 208 -6.31 17.52 8.94
N ASN A 209 -6.07 18.82 8.99
CA ASN A 209 -4.82 19.43 8.52
C ASN A 209 -3.77 19.48 9.65
N VAL A 210 -3.39 18.30 10.13
CA VAL A 210 -2.33 18.07 11.12
C VAL A 210 -1.29 17.12 10.52
N ASN A 211 -0.15 16.97 11.18
CA ASN A 211 0.83 15.98 10.74
C ASN A 211 0.38 14.57 11.14
N PHE A 212 0.23 13.71 10.14
CA PHE A 212 -0.03 12.29 10.37
C PHE A 212 1.20 11.46 10.01
N LEU A 213 1.48 10.47 10.86
CA LEU A 213 2.40 9.39 10.56
C LEU A 213 1.63 8.06 10.62
N ALA A 214 1.51 7.40 9.48
CA ALA A 214 0.86 6.10 9.36
C ALA A 214 1.89 5.02 9.05
N THR A 215 2.08 4.05 9.96
CA THR A 215 2.74 2.80 9.64
C THR A 215 1.69 1.76 9.28
N GLN A 216 1.96 0.95 8.26
CA GLN A 216 1.06 -0.10 7.82
C GLN A 216 1.85 -1.37 7.52
N VAL A 217 1.35 -2.51 7.98
CA VAL A 217 1.89 -3.82 7.62
C VAL A 217 0.73 -4.68 7.12
N ILE A 218 0.87 -5.18 5.90
CA ILE A 218 -0.10 -6.04 5.24
C ILE A 218 0.55 -7.39 4.97
N GLU A 219 -0.13 -8.48 5.33
CA GLU A 219 0.27 -9.84 4.99
C GLU A 219 -0.81 -10.48 4.12
N VAL A 220 -0.43 -11.02 2.97
CA VAL A 220 -1.32 -11.69 2.02
C VAL A 220 -0.88 -13.13 1.80
N PHE A 221 -1.79 -14.05 2.06
CA PHE A 221 -1.62 -15.48 1.79
C PHE A 221 -2.59 -15.87 0.67
N ALA A 222 -2.05 -16.15 -0.49
CA ALA A 222 -2.81 -16.62 -1.65
C ALA A 222 -2.57 -18.13 -1.82
N GLY A 223 -3.56 -18.94 -1.47
CA GLY A 223 -3.55 -20.40 -1.60
C GLY A 223 -3.51 -20.87 -3.06
N GLU A 224 -3.53 -22.17 -3.28
CA GLU A 224 -3.48 -22.74 -4.63
C GLU A 224 -4.70 -22.33 -5.47
N ASN A 225 -4.50 -22.05 -6.75
CA ASN A 225 -5.56 -21.69 -7.72
C ASN A 225 -6.41 -20.48 -7.30
N THR A 226 -5.88 -19.56 -6.48
CA THR A 226 -6.58 -18.34 -6.08
C THR A 226 -6.51 -17.27 -7.14
N VAL A 227 -7.52 -16.38 -7.15
CA VAL A 227 -7.51 -15.12 -7.93
C VAL A 227 -7.75 -13.96 -6.98
N PHE A 228 -6.79 -13.06 -6.88
CA PHE A 228 -6.88 -11.93 -5.99
C PHE A 228 -6.42 -10.63 -6.64
N ASP A 229 -7.29 -9.63 -6.64
CA ASP A 229 -6.94 -8.27 -7.05
C ASP A 229 -6.98 -7.36 -5.82
N MET A 230 -5.87 -6.66 -5.55
CA MET A 230 -5.80 -5.62 -4.54
C MET A 230 -5.40 -4.30 -5.17
N TYR A 231 -6.17 -3.27 -4.87
CA TYR A 231 -5.94 -1.90 -5.31
C TYR A 231 -5.74 -1.03 -4.09
N GLU A 232 -4.68 -0.22 -4.08
CA GLU A 232 -4.44 0.80 -3.05
C GLU A 232 -4.50 2.18 -3.70
N LEU A 233 -5.32 3.07 -3.15
CA LEU A 233 -5.48 4.45 -3.62
C LEU A 233 -5.15 5.41 -2.48
N GLU A 234 -4.10 6.20 -2.62
CA GLU A 234 -3.69 7.20 -1.65
C GLU A 234 -4.08 8.61 -2.10
N GLU A 235 -4.99 9.22 -1.34
CA GLU A 235 -5.44 10.59 -1.46
C GLU A 235 -5.40 11.27 -0.08
N THR A 236 -4.20 11.34 0.51
CA THR A 236 -3.98 12.03 1.78
C THR A 236 -3.62 13.51 1.54
N HIS A 237 -2.94 14.17 2.43
CA HIS A 237 -2.45 15.54 2.21
C HIS A 237 -0.95 15.68 2.47
N THR A 238 -0.40 16.85 2.13
CA THR A 238 1.05 17.11 2.13
C THR A 238 1.72 16.99 3.50
N SER A 239 0.96 16.99 4.59
CA SER A 239 1.47 16.78 5.96
C SER A 239 1.38 15.32 6.41
N THR A 240 0.99 14.39 5.52
CA THR A 240 0.89 12.96 5.83
C THR A 240 2.17 12.25 5.43
N VAL A 241 2.69 11.43 6.35
CA VAL A 241 3.73 10.44 6.08
C VAL A 241 3.12 9.06 6.19
N ARG A 242 3.24 8.25 5.14
CA ARG A 242 2.78 6.86 5.10
C ARG A 242 3.96 5.94 4.81
N ILE A 243 4.14 4.94 5.68
CA ILE A 243 5.17 3.91 5.51
C ILE A 243 4.45 2.57 5.53
N SER A 244 4.41 1.89 4.39
CA SER A 244 3.66 0.65 4.20
C SER A 244 4.59 -0.49 3.80
N ASN A 245 4.51 -1.61 4.52
CA ASN A 245 5.19 -2.86 4.19
C ASN A 245 4.14 -3.92 3.85
N LEU A 246 4.17 -4.41 2.62
CA LEU A 246 3.29 -5.43 2.08
C LEU A 246 4.10 -6.71 1.82
N TYR A 247 3.68 -7.80 2.42
CA TYR A 247 4.26 -9.13 2.28
C TYR A 247 3.25 -10.07 1.65
N VAL A 248 3.63 -10.76 0.59
CA VAL A 248 2.74 -11.65 -0.17
C VAL A 248 3.40 -13.00 -0.36
N LYS A 249 2.66 -14.07 -0.07
CA LYS A 249 3.04 -15.43 -0.42
C LYS A 249 1.99 -16.03 -1.35
N GLN A 250 2.46 -16.59 -2.47
CA GLN A 250 1.63 -17.21 -3.48
C GLN A 250 1.93 -18.69 -3.61
N GLU A 251 0.90 -19.52 -3.49
CA GLU A 251 0.96 -20.95 -3.75
C GLU A 251 0.66 -21.28 -5.23
N ALA A 252 0.64 -22.56 -5.59
CA ALA A 252 0.59 -23.02 -6.99
C ALA A 252 -0.62 -22.47 -7.76
N ASN A 253 -0.36 -22.06 -9.01
CA ASN A 253 -1.37 -21.54 -9.96
C ASN A 253 -2.18 -20.35 -9.44
N SER A 254 -1.73 -19.66 -8.42
CA SER A 254 -2.37 -18.44 -7.94
C SER A 254 -2.12 -17.27 -8.91
N ASN A 255 -3.14 -16.42 -9.11
CA ASN A 255 -3.06 -15.22 -9.93
C ASN A 255 -3.37 -14.00 -9.06
N VAL A 256 -2.38 -13.16 -8.82
CA VAL A 256 -2.49 -11.98 -7.98
C VAL A 256 -2.19 -10.72 -8.80
N LEU A 257 -3.06 -9.72 -8.68
CA LEU A 257 -2.83 -8.36 -9.16
C LEU A 257 -2.75 -7.41 -7.97
N LEU A 258 -1.63 -6.71 -7.84
CA LEU A 258 -1.45 -5.61 -6.90
C LEU A 258 -1.26 -4.32 -7.70
N ASN A 259 -2.05 -3.29 -7.41
CA ASN A 259 -1.91 -2.00 -8.08
C ASN A 259 -2.02 -0.86 -7.08
N GLY A 260 -0.91 -0.15 -6.86
CA GLY A 260 -0.78 0.96 -5.92
C GLY A 260 -0.75 2.32 -6.63
N MET A 261 -1.64 3.23 -6.23
CA MET A 261 -1.80 4.53 -6.86
C MET A 261 -1.66 5.64 -5.82
N THR A 262 -0.58 6.42 -5.90
CA THR A 262 -0.38 7.62 -5.08
C THR A 262 -0.75 8.84 -5.90
N LEU A 263 -1.91 9.43 -5.63
CA LEU A 263 -2.41 10.62 -6.32
C LEU A 263 -2.14 11.90 -5.56
N HIS A 264 -2.20 11.85 -4.24
CA HIS A 264 -1.89 13.00 -3.38
C HIS A 264 -1.37 12.51 -2.01
N ASN A 265 -0.25 13.05 -1.57
CA ASN A 265 0.44 12.66 -0.33
C ASN A 265 1.36 13.78 0.19
N GLY A 266 2.04 13.52 1.30
CA GLY A 266 3.26 14.25 1.68
C GLY A 266 4.49 13.40 1.38
N THR A 267 4.71 12.38 2.19
CA THR A 267 5.75 11.37 1.94
C THR A 267 5.16 9.98 2.01
N THR A 268 5.40 9.19 0.97
CA THR A 268 4.98 7.78 0.91
C THR A 268 6.19 6.90 0.68
N ARG A 269 6.35 5.88 1.53
CA ARG A 269 7.36 4.84 1.38
C ARG A 269 6.65 3.48 1.42
N ASN A 270 6.65 2.80 0.28
CA ASN A 270 6.10 1.46 0.14
C ASN A 270 7.22 0.44 -0.01
N THR A 271 7.09 -0.67 0.70
CA THR A 271 7.89 -1.88 0.49
C THR A 271 6.94 -3.00 0.14
N THR A 272 7.18 -3.70 -0.97
CA THR A 272 6.39 -4.85 -1.39
C THR A 272 7.33 -6.04 -1.59
N GLU A 273 7.13 -7.10 -0.82
CA GLU A 273 7.89 -8.34 -0.93
C GLU A 273 6.94 -9.48 -1.33
N VAL A 274 7.21 -10.12 -2.45
CA VAL A 274 6.40 -11.20 -3.00
C VAL A 274 7.25 -12.47 -3.08
N LEU A 275 6.74 -13.55 -2.48
CA LEU A 275 7.31 -14.89 -2.60
C LEU A 275 6.40 -15.77 -3.47
N LEU A 276 6.88 -16.17 -4.63
CA LEU A 276 6.24 -17.16 -5.48
C LEU A 276 6.70 -18.54 -5.03
N ALA A 277 5.92 -19.16 -4.11
CA ALA A 277 6.27 -20.39 -3.42
C ALA A 277 5.68 -21.64 -4.08
N GLY A 278 4.68 -21.46 -4.96
CA GLY A 278 4.03 -22.54 -5.69
C GLY A 278 4.20 -22.45 -7.19
N GLU A 279 4.37 -23.58 -7.87
CA GLU A 279 4.58 -23.67 -9.31
C GLU A 279 3.41 -23.07 -10.09
N GLY A 280 3.71 -22.33 -11.18
CA GLY A 280 2.71 -21.67 -12.02
C GLY A 280 2.06 -20.43 -11.41
N ALA A 281 2.59 -19.91 -10.29
CA ALA A 281 2.10 -18.67 -9.72
C ALA A 281 2.38 -17.46 -10.62
N GLU A 282 1.39 -16.56 -10.71
CA GLU A 282 1.47 -15.33 -11.50
C GLU A 282 1.26 -14.10 -10.62
N ILE A 283 2.14 -13.11 -10.73
CA ILE A 283 2.01 -11.79 -10.10
C ILE A 283 2.05 -10.67 -11.15
N ASN A 284 1.08 -9.78 -11.08
CA ASN A 284 1.11 -8.48 -11.74
C ASN A 284 1.23 -7.41 -10.65
N LEU A 285 2.39 -6.77 -10.55
CA LEU A 285 2.68 -5.73 -9.57
C LEU A 285 2.79 -4.38 -10.28
N CYS A 286 1.76 -3.56 -10.13
CA CYS A 286 1.65 -2.29 -10.81
C CYS A 286 1.60 -1.12 -9.84
N GLY A 287 2.08 0.03 -10.27
CA GLY A 287 2.01 1.24 -9.47
C GLY A 287 2.14 2.51 -10.28
N MET A 288 1.45 3.56 -9.85
CA MET A 288 1.68 4.90 -10.36
C MET A 288 1.78 5.93 -9.23
N ALA A 289 2.59 6.96 -9.47
CA ALA A 289 2.72 8.10 -8.59
C ALA A 289 2.63 9.41 -9.38
N ILE A 290 1.79 10.33 -8.91
CA ILE A 290 1.72 11.69 -9.41
C ILE A 290 2.08 12.61 -8.26
N ALA A 291 3.23 13.27 -8.35
CA ALA A 291 3.76 14.11 -7.28
C ALA A 291 4.16 15.50 -7.81
N ASP A 292 3.87 16.51 -7.01
CA ASP A 292 4.26 17.90 -7.24
C ASP A 292 4.83 18.54 -5.96
N LYS A 293 5.17 19.82 -6.01
CA LYS A 293 5.71 20.56 -4.85
C LYS A 293 6.91 19.82 -4.24
N ASN A 294 6.86 19.50 -2.95
CA ASN A 294 7.90 18.78 -2.22
C ASN A 294 7.48 17.34 -1.86
N GLN A 295 6.50 16.80 -2.56
CA GLN A 295 6.03 15.44 -2.31
C GLN A 295 7.12 14.41 -2.61
N HIS A 296 7.11 13.32 -1.85
CA HIS A 296 8.07 12.23 -1.98
C HIS A 296 7.32 10.90 -2.08
N VAL A 297 7.63 10.11 -3.12
CA VAL A 297 7.08 8.75 -3.30
C VAL A 297 8.20 7.79 -3.60
N ASP A 298 8.40 6.82 -2.72
CA ASP A 298 9.43 5.79 -2.82
C ASP A 298 8.80 4.40 -2.77
N ASN A 299 8.90 3.64 -3.87
CA ASN A 299 8.47 2.26 -3.95
C ASN A 299 9.69 1.33 -4.04
N HIS A 300 9.76 0.39 -3.13
CA HIS A 300 10.75 -0.67 -3.12
C HIS A 300 10.04 -2.01 -3.25
N THR A 301 10.37 -2.78 -4.29
CA THR A 301 9.76 -4.06 -4.58
C THR A 301 10.80 -5.18 -4.57
N SER A 302 10.37 -6.37 -4.18
CA SER A 302 11.18 -7.58 -4.28
C SER A 302 10.27 -8.75 -4.67
N ILE A 303 10.55 -9.40 -5.79
CA ILE A 303 9.82 -10.58 -6.25
C ILE A 303 10.80 -11.76 -6.26
N ASP A 304 10.53 -12.74 -5.42
CA ASP A 304 11.34 -13.94 -5.24
C ASP A 304 10.65 -15.14 -5.95
N HIS A 305 11.22 -15.55 -7.07
CA HIS A 305 10.84 -16.76 -7.79
C HIS A 305 11.56 -17.96 -7.14
N ALA A 306 10.87 -18.67 -6.27
CA ALA A 306 11.43 -19.77 -5.50
C ALA A 306 11.28 -21.13 -6.17
N VAL A 307 10.34 -21.27 -7.13
CA VAL A 307 9.94 -22.53 -7.80
C VAL A 307 9.75 -22.31 -9.31
N PRO A 308 9.72 -23.39 -10.13
CA PRO A 308 9.62 -23.29 -11.57
C PRO A 308 8.29 -22.71 -12.09
N ASN A 309 8.27 -22.36 -13.38
CA ASN A 309 7.09 -21.99 -14.18
C ASN A 309 6.31 -20.78 -13.66
N CYS A 310 6.93 -19.90 -12.87
CA CYS A 310 6.30 -18.70 -12.35
C CYS A 310 6.44 -17.51 -13.32
N THR A 311 5.43 -16.62 -13.31
CA THR A 311 5.42 -15.39 -14.11
C THR A 311 5.28 -14.16 -13.23
N SER A 312 6.10 -13.13 -13.48
CA SER A 312 5.95 -11.81 -12.85
C SER A 312 6.01 -10.69 -13.86
N ASN A 313 5.05 -9.77 -13.77
CA ASN A 313 5.05 -8.52 -14.53
C ASN A 313 5.02 -7.34 -13.56
N GLU A 314 6.00 -6.47 -13.67
CA GLU A 314 6.10 -5.27 -12.85
C GLU A 314 6.06 -4.03 -13.72
N LEU A 315 5.12 -3.11 -13.40
CA LEU A 315 4.93 -1.86 -14.14
C LEU A 315 4.76 -0.69 -13.18
N PHE A 316 5.77 0.17 -13.08
CA PHE A 316 5.71 1.41 -12.29
C PHE A 316 5.91 2.64 -13.16
N LYS A 317 5.03 3.64 -12.99
CA LYS A 317 5.10 4.93 -13.69
C LYS A 317 4.99 6.10 -12.74
N TYR A 318 5.87 7.07 -12.92
CA TYR A 318 5.88 8.32 -12.15
C TYR A 318 5.71 9.53 -13.05
N VAL A 319 4.87 10.46 -12.65
CA VAL A 319 4.84 11.82 -13.16
C VAL A 319 5.21 12.77 -12.03
N LEU A 320 6.35 13.41 -12.18
CA LEU A 320 6.97 14.27 -11.16
C LEU A 320 7.03 15.70 -11.67
N ASP A 321 6.54 16.62 -10.87
CA ASP A 321 6.56 18.06 -11.18
C ASP A 321 7.18 18.87 -10.02
N ASP A 322 7.43 20.15 -10.22
CA ASP A 322 8.05 21.06 -9.26
C ASP A 322 9.37 20.50 -8.68
N GLN A 323 9.44 20.35 -7.34
CA GLN A 323 10.59 19.82 -6.60
C GLN A 323 10.32 18.44 -6.02
N SER A 324 9.32 17.73 -6.56
CA SER A 324 8.96 16.40 -6.07
C SER A 324 10.07 15.37 -6.32
N VAL A 325 10.06 14.34 -5.49
CA VAL A 325 11.05 13.26 -5.55
C VAL A 325 10.35 11.93 -5.70
N GLY A 326 10.70 11.20 -6.75
CA GLY A 326 10.34 9.80 -6.94
C GLY A 326 11.55 8.89 -6.70
N ALA A 327 11.30 7.73 -6.11
CA ALA A 327 12.28 6.67 -6.04
C ALA A 327 11.62 5.33 -6.36
N PHE A 328 12.30 4.50 -7.11
CA PHE A 328 11.93 3.13 -7.41
C PHE A 328 13.15 2.23 -7.29
N ALA A 329 13.06 1.20 -6.48
CA ALA A 329 14.05 0.14 -6.42
C ALA A 329 13.32 -1.20 -6.49
N GLY A 330 13.61 -1.99 -7.52
CA GLY A 330 12.93 -3.26 -7.75
C GLY A 330 13.94 -4.39 -7.93
N LEU A 331 13.83 -5.43 -7.11
CA LEU A 331 14.62 -6.65 -7.21
C LEU A 331 13.75 -7.80 -7.72
N VAL A 332 14.19 -8.47 -8.76
CA VAL A 332 13.67 -9.79 -9.14
C VAL A 332 14.77 -10.82 -8.85
N LEU A 333 14.49 -11.70 -7.91
CA LEU A 333 15.35 -12.82 -7.54
C LEU A 333 14.80 -14.11 -8.17
N VAL A 334 15.62 -14.81 -8.96
CA VAL A 334 15.29 -16.11 -9.53
C VAL A 334 16.24 -17.15 -8.94
N ARG A 335 15.69 -18.03 -8.10
CA ARG A 335 16.47 -19.07 -7.40
C ARG A 335 16.96 -20.15 -8.36
N PRO A 336 17.99 -20.95 -8.02
CA PRO A 336 18.57 -21.95 -8.93
C PRO A 336 17.55 -22.92 -9.54
N ASP A 337 16.54 -23.36 -8.75
CA ASP A 337 15.55 -24.32 -9.18
C ASP A 337 14.33 -23.68 -9.86
N ALA A 338 14.24 -22.36 -9.92
CA ALA A 338 13.13 -21.63 -10.51
C ALA A 338 13.24 -21.54 -12.05
N GLN A 339 13.36 -22.73 -12.69
CA GLN A 339 13.45 -22.84 -14.14
C GLN A 339 12.16 -22.41 -14.84
N HIS A 340 12.25 -21.99 -16.10
CA HIS A 340 11.12 -21.50 -16.91
C HIS A 340 10.42 -20.27 -16.33
N THR A 341 11.11 -19.52 -15.47
CA THR A 341 10.65 -18.22 -15.00
C THR A 341 10.51 -17.25 -16.18
N ASN A 342 9.36 -16.54 -16.22
CA ASN A 342 9.14 -15.43 -17.13
C ASN A 342 8.91 -14.15 -16.32
N SER A 343 9.86 -13.21 -16.36
CA SER A 343 9.80 -11.98 -15.56
C SER A 343 10.07 -10.74 -16.39
N GLN A 344 9.19 -9.76 -16.28
CA GLN A 344 9.36 -8.45 -16.89
C GLN A 344 9.21 -7.35 -15.84
N GLN A 345 10.22 -6.50 -15.69
CA GLN A 345 10.18 -5.33 -14.81
C GLN A 345 10.30 -4.05 -15.65
N THR A 346 9.32 -3.17 -15.55
CA THR A 346 9.27 -1.91 -16.30
C THR A 346 9.05 -0.73 -15.35
N ASN A 347 10.00 0.22 -15.35
CA ASN A 347 9.86 1.47 -14.63
C ASN A 347 10.04 2.64 -15.61
N ARG A 348 8.99 3.41 -15.84
CA ARG A 348 9.02 4.59 -16.73
C ARG A 348 8.64 5.84 -15.95
N ASN A 349 9.42 6.89 -16.11
CA ASN A 349 9.33 8.07 -15.28
C ASN A 349 9.36 9.33 -16.15
N LEU A 350 8.45 10.24 -15.86
CA LEU A 350 8.31 11.52 -16.52
C LEU A 350 8.59 12.64 -15.51
N CYS A 351 9.67 13.40 -15.71
CA CYS A 351 9.95 14.63 -14.97
C CYS A 351 9.42 15.82 -15.79
N ALA A 352 8.30 16.43 -15.35
CA ALA A 352 7.66 17.52 -16.06
C ALA A 352 8.41 18.84 -15.90
N THR A 353 9.22 19.00 -14.84
CA THR A 353 10.10 20.13 -14.58
C THR A 353 11.55 19.69 -14.36
N ARG A 354 12.49 20.64 -14.39
CA ARG A 354 13.93 20.37 -14.22
C ARG A 354 14.33 20.11 -12.76
N ASP A 355 13.54 20.56 -11.80
CA ASP A 355 13.80 20.42 -10.37
C ASP A 355 13.24 19.12 -9.80
N ALA A 356 12.31 18.49 -10.51
CA ALA A 356 11.82 17.14 -10.18
C ALA A 356 12.95 16.12 -10.29
N ARG A 357 12.98 15.18 -9.34
CA ARG A 357 14.05 14.17 -9.26
C ARG A 357 13.50 12.77 -9.23
N MET A 358 14.06 11.90 -10.05
CA MET A 358 13.75 10.46 -10.06
C MET A 358 15.01 9.63 -9.82
N TYR A 359 14.93 8.74 -8.86
CA TYR A 359 15.91 7.69 -8.62
C TYR A 359 15.32 6.34 -9.02
N THR A 360 15.94 5.64 -9.95
CA THR A 360 15.47 4.32 -10.40
C THR A 360 16.60 3.31 -10.36
N GLN A 361 16.32 2.15 -9.74
CA GLN A 361 17.29 1.09 -9.50
C GLN A 361 16.64 -0.28 -9.71
N PRO A 362 16.38 -0.69 -10.98
CA PRO A 362 15.94 -2.05 -11.26
C PRO A 362 17.11 -3.03 -11.13
N GLN A 363 16.85 -4.20 -10.52
CA GLN A 363 17.87 -5.23 -10.27
C GLN A 363 17.35 -6.62 -10.64
N LEU A 364 18.21 -7.44 -11.23
CA LEU A 364 17.96 -8.85 -11.52
C LEU A 364 19.06 -9.68 -10.87
N GLU A 365 18.67 -10.66 -10.06
CA GLU A 365 19.55 -11.69 -9.52
C GLU A 365 19.06 -13.05 -10.02
N ILE A 366 19.72 -13.61 -11.03
CA ILE A 366 19.26 -14.81 -11.73
C ILE A 366 20.26 -15.92 -11.52
N TYR A 367 19.80 -17.02 -10.91
CA TYR A 367 20.59 -18.19 -10.61
C TYR A 367 20.10 -19.46 -11.35
N ALA A 368 19.05 -19.37 -12.16
CA ALA A 368 18.53 -20.43 -13.02
C ALA A 368 18.97 -20.23 -14.48
N ASP A 369 19.10 -21.29 -15.26
CA ASP A 369 19.65 -21.26 -16.61
C ASP A 369 18.59 -21.04 -17.70
N ASP A 370 17.40 -21.68 -17.58
CA ASP A 370 16.34 -21.59 -18.59
C ASP A 370 15.23 -20.64 -18.14
N VAL A 371 15.46 -19.35 -18.36
CA VAL A 371 14.53 -18.28 -17.95
C VAL A 371 14.44 -17.16 -18.99
N LYS A 372 13.34 -16.39 -18.94
CA LYS A 372 13.11 -15.19 -19.71
C LYS A 372 12.91 -14.01 -18.77
N CYS A 373 13.97 -13.31 -18.46
CA CYS A 373 13.93 -12.19 -17.52
C CYS A 373 14.43 -10.91 -18.20
N SER A 374 13.70 -9.83 -18.03
CA SER A 374 14.10 -8.52 -18.52
C SER A 374 13.71 -7.41 -17.56
N HIS A 375 14.53 -6.36 -17.53
CA HIS A 375 14.16 -5.13 -16.86
C HIS A 375 14.46 -3.91 -17.73
N GLY A 376 13.70 -2.84 -17.52
CA GLY A 376 13.92 -1.58 -18.19
C GLY A 376 13.51 -0.40 -17.30
N ALA A 377 14.37 0.61 -17.24
CA ALA A 377 14.07 1.86 -16.57
C ALA A 377 14.35 3.05 -17.48
N THR A 378 13.45 4.02 -17.48
CA THR A 378 13.64 5.28 -18.20
C THR A 378 13.28 6.46 -17.33
N VAL A 379 14.04 7.54 -17.47
CA VAL A 379 13.70 8.86 -16.92
C VAL A 379 13.75 9.84 -18.07
N GLY A 380 12.63 10.47 -18.36
CA GLY A 380 12.50 11.38 -19.49
C GLY A 380 11.70 12.64 -19.15
N GLN A 381 11.62 13.50 -20.12
CA GLN A 381 10.76 14.69 -20.11
C GLN A 381 9.59 14.47 -21.09
N LEU A 382 8.63 15.41 -21.12
CA LEU A 382 7.57 15.39 -22.12
C LEU A 382 8.17 15.43 -23.53
N ASP A 383 7.57 14.65 -24.42
CA ASP A 383 7.96 14.62 -25.83
C ASP A 383 7.64 15.98 -26.48
N GLU A 384 8.70 16.75 -26.73
CA GLU A 384 8.60 18.09 -27.36
C GLU A 384 8.03 18.02 -28.77
N GLY A 385 8.28 16.92 -29.51
CA GLY A 385 7.70 16.70 -30.84
C GLY A 385 6.20 16.49 -30.78
N ALA A 386 5.73 15.65 -29.86
CA ALA A 386 4.30 15.45 -29.61
C ALA A 386 3.63 16.74 -29.11
N LEU A 387 4.29 17.45 -28.19
CA LEU A 387 3.81 18.75 -27.72
C LEU A 387 3.68 19.77 -28.84
N PHE A 388 4.71 19.91 -29.68
CA PHE A 388 4.68 20.80 -30.86
C PHE A 388 3.57 20.42 -31.83
N TYR A 389 3.40 19.12 -32.12
CA TYR A 389 2.35 18.65 -33.01
C TYR A 389 0.95 19.00 -32.47
N MET A 390 0.68 18.77 -31.20
CA MET A 390 -0.62 19.10 -30.56
C MET A 390 -0.89 20.62 -30.62
N ARG A 391 0.12 21.44 -30.35
CA ARG A 391 0.03 22.92 -30.43
C ARG A 391 -0.23 23.37 -31.88
N SER A 392 0.39 22.76 -32.87
CA SER A 392 0.15 23.08 -34.29
C SER A 392 -1.29 22.74 -34.76
N ARG A 393 -2.00 21.88 -34.00
CA ARG A 393 -3.42 21.55 -34.17
C ARG A 393 -4.35 22.45 -33.36
N GLY A 394 -3.84 23.49 -32.71
CA GLY A 394 -4.64 24.46 -31.96
C GLY A 394 -4.93 24.09 -30.50
N ILE A 395 -4.29 23.03 -29.98
CA ILE A 395 -4.40 22.66 -28.57
C ILE A 395 -3.48 23.58 -27.76
N ALA A 396 -4.01 24.25 -26.74
CA ALA A 396 -3.20 25.09 -25.87
C ALA A 396 -2.09 24.28 -25.17
N GLU A 397 -0.92 24.86 -24.98
CA GLU A 397 0.24 24.16 -24.42
C GLU A 397 -0.07 23.48 -23.08
N LYS A 398 -0.76 24.16 -22.17
CA LYS A 398 -1.16 23.61 -20.87
C LYS A 398 -2.00 22.34 -21.04
N GLU A 399 -2.96 22.35 -21.95
CA GLU A 399 -3.82 21.21 -22.24
C GLU A 399 -3.06 20.07 -22.92
N ALA A 400 -2.18 20.39 -23.87
CA ALA A 400 -1.35 19.39 -24.54
C ALA A 400 -0.41 18.67 -23.55
N ARG A 401 0.22 19.38 -22.64
CA ARG A 401 1.03 18.79 -21.55
C ARG A 401 0.20 17.85 -20.68
N LEU A 402 -0.99 18.29 -20.26
CA LEU A 402 -1.92 17.49 -19.46
C LEU A 402 -2.32 16.19 -20.16
N LEU A 403 -2.69 16.27 -21.42
CA LEU A 403 -3.08 15.09 -22.21
C LEU A 403 -1.92 14.08 -22.38
N LEU A 404 -0.69 14.56 -22.56
CA LEU A 404 0.50 13.70 -22.66
C LEU A 404 0.80 13.02 -21.30
N MET A 405 0.70 13.75 -20.19
CA MET A 405 0.88 13.16 -18.86
C MET A 405 -0.20 12.13 -18.53
N PHE A 406 -1.44 12.42 -18.89
CA PHE A 406 -2.56 11.49 -18.74
C PHE A 406 -2.34 10.21 -19.54
N ALA A 407 -2.02 10.33 -20.84
CA ALA A 407 -1.73 9.19 -21.70
C ALA A 407 -0.56 8.33 -21.16
N PHE A 408 0.43 8.99 -20.54
CA PHE A 408 1.58 8.30 -19.95
C PHE A 408 1.19 7.39 -18.80
N VAL A 409 0.33 7.81 -17.87
CA VAL A 409 -0.08 6.99 -16.70
C VAL A 409 -1.20 6.01 -17.02
N ASN A 410 -1.91 6.19 -18.12
CA ASN A 410 -3.08 5.39 -18.50
C ASN A 410 -2.76 3.89 -18.58
N GLU A 411 -1.55 3.52 -19.02
CA GLU A 411 -1.11 2.12 -19.11
C GLU A 411 -1.21 1.39 -17.76
N VAL A 412 -0.99 2.08 -16.61
CA VAL A 412 -1.16 1.50 -15.28
C VAL A 412 -2.65 1.38 -14.93
N ILE A 413 -3.46 2.38 -15.30
CA ILE A 413 -4.92 2.34 -15.08
C ILE A 413 -5.53 1.17 -15.87
N ASP A 414 -5.05 0.91 -17.09
CA ASP A 414 -5.55 -0.16 -17.95
C ASP A 414 -5.31 -1.57 -17.38
N THR A 415 -4.36 -1.74 -16.44
CA THR A 415 -4.15 -3.04 -15.75
C THR A 415 -5.25 -3.37 -14.76
N ILE A 416 -6.06 -2.42 -14.35
CA ILE A 416 -7.15 -2.59 -13.39
C ILE A 416 -8.27 -3.42 -14.01
N ARG A 417 -8.74 -4.44 -13.30
CA ARG A 417 -9.79 -5.36 -13.78
C ARG A 417 -11.21 -4.94 -13.38
N LEU A 418 -11.37 -3.78 -12.69
CA LEU A 418 -12.64 -3.20 -12.27
C LEU A 418 -12.96 -1.94 -13.10
N GLU A 419 -13.88 -2.04 -14.08
CA GLU A 419 -14.20 -0.92 -14.98
C GLU A 419 -14.63 0.35 -14.24
N ALA A 420 -15.51 0.24 -13.25
CA ALA A 420 -15.94 1.39 -12.47
C ALA A 420 -14.78 2.09 -11.72
N LEU A 421 -13.75 1.34 -11.32
CA LEU A 421 -12.54 1.91 -10.72
C LEU A 421 -11.66 2.60 -11.78
N LYS A 422 -11.53 2.03 -12.98
CA LYS A 422 -10.84 2.70 -14.10
C LYS A 422 -11.46 4.05 -14.42
N ASP A 423 -12.77 4.10 -14.61
CA ASP A 423 -13.50 5.33 -14.91
C ASP A 423 -13.30 6.39 -13.81
N ARG A 424 -13.33 5.96 -12.54
CA ARG A 424 -13.08 6.85 -11.41
C ARG A 424 -11.64 7.37 -11.40
N LEU A 425 -10.67 6.52 -11.68
CA LEU A 425 -9.26 6.91 -11.72
C LEU A 425 -8.95 7.86 -12.87
N HIS A 426 -9.54 7.65 -14.04
CA HIS A 426 -9.42 8.61 -15.13
C HIS A 426 -9.86 10.01 -14.69
N LEU A 427 -11.01 10.13 -14.03
CA LEU A 427 -11.49 11.39 -13.49
C LEU A 427 -10.57 11.96 -12.40
N LEU A 428 -10.09 11.13 -11.47
CA LEU A 428 -9.21 11.58 -10.39
C LEU A 428 -7.86 12.06 -10.91
N VAL A 429 -7.25 11.33 -11.85
CA VAL A 429 -5.99 11.71 -12.47
C VAL A 429 -6.14 12.99 -13.28
N GLU A 430 -7.24 13.16 -14.03
CA GLU A 430 -7.53 14.41 -14.73
C GLU A 430 -7.63 15.58 -13.74
N LYS A 431 -8.42 15.44 -12.67
CA LYS A 431 -8.53 16.44 -11.61
C LYS A 431 -7.17 16.75 -10.96
N ARG A 432 -6.36 15.72 -10.73
CA ARG A 432 -5.02 15.87 -10.15
C ARG A 432 -4.12 16.74 -11.03
N PHE A 433 -4.07 16.46 -12.33
CA PHE A 433 -3.26 17.24 -13.26
C PHE A 433 -3.81 18.66 -13.49
N ARG A 434 -5.12 18.88 -13.31
CA ARG A 434 -5.72 20.22 -13.35
C ARG A 434 -5.53 21.02 -12.06
N GLY A 435 -5.01 20.38 -10.99
CA GLY A 435 -4.86 20.99 -9.66
C GLY A 435 -6.20 21.10 -8.90
N GLU A 436 -7.17 20.27 -9.23
CA GLU A 436 -8.54 20.32 -8.69
C GLU A 436 -8.81 19.27 -7.59
N LEU A 437 -7.86 18.36 -7.30
CA LEU A 437 -8.04 17.32 -6.26
C LEU A 437 -8.29 17.87 -4.86
N ASN A 438 -7.76 19.07 -4.56
CA ASN A 438 -7.97 19.74 -3.28
C ASN A 438 -9.40 20.32 -3.11
N ARG A 439 -10.28 20.12 -4.10
CA ARG A 439 -11.69 20.56 -4.09
C ARG A 439 -12.59 19.34 -4.25
N CYS A 440 -12.69 18.53 -3.21
CA CYS A 440 -13.70 17.48 -3.16
C CYS A 440 -15.09 18.12 -3.20
N GLN A 441 -15.68 18.27 -4.39
CA GLN A 441 -17.04 18.76 -4.55
C GLN A 441 -18.00 17.61 -4.16
N GLY A 442 -18.52 17.66 -2.95
CA GLY A 442 -19.54 16.71 -2.49
C GLY A 442 -19.22 15.98 -1.20
N CYS A 443 -17.97 15.95 -0.76
CA CYS A 443 -17.61 15.43 0.55
C CYS A 443 -17.89 16.52 1.60
N ALA A 444 -18.75 16.23 2.61
CA ALA A 444 -19.02 17.14 3.73
C ALA A 444 -17.76 17.43 4.58
N ILE A 445 -16.65 16.76 4.27
CA ILE A 445 -15.35 16.80 4.96
C ILE A 445 -14.47 17.95 4.45
N CYS A 446 -14.65 18.35 3.19
CA CYS A 446 -13.82 19.39 2.54
C CYS A 446 -14.48 20.78 2.52
N LYS A 447 -15.49 21.02 3.37
CA LYS A 447 -16.11 22.34 3.53
C LYS A 447 -15.48 23.10 4.67
#